data_ceee70ff56ea075c8e07e2ad7db09543
#
_entry.id   ceee70ff56ea075c8e07e2ad7db09543
#
_cell.length_a   1.000
_cell.length_b   1.000
_cell.length_c   1.000
_cell.angle_alpha   90.00
_cell.angle_beta   90.00
_cell.angle_gamma   90.00
#
_symmetry.space_group_name_H-M   'P 1'
#
loop_
_entity.id
_entity.type
_entity.pdbx_description
1 polymer ?
#
loop_
_entity_poly.entity_id
_entity_poly.type
_entity_poly.pdbx_seq_one_letter_code
_entity_poly.pdbx_strand_id
1 'polypeptide(L)'
;MPPRSTAPPSLFAESPAPATPRTQQSGWINAHCDGGARGNPGPSGYGALIQDDEGMVLAELSEFLGMRTNNYAEYSGLLGCLQYALDHHHPRLRVVSDSELMVKQIQGKYQVKSPDLKPLYEEAKRRIAKLEGFEISHALRHKNKDADRLANEAMDRGMKRPHAPGQPAPAPIKANPYPTKSEAPPNPYAKADAMLRGFTKDGVVQILGGATLPDGIFVKIIRE
;
A
#
# COMPACT_ATOMS: atom_id res chain seq x y z
N MET A 1 -0.42 87.74 11.97
CA MET A 1 -0.36 86.50 11.20
C MET A 1 0.56 85.55 11.89
N PRO A 2 0.08 84.42 12.47
CA PRO A 2 0.95 83.36 13.03
C PRO A 2 1.31 82.34 11.96
N PRO A 3 2.49 81.71 12.03
CA PRO A 3 2.98 80.78 11.04
C PRO A 3 2.33 79.41 11.18
N ARG A 4 2.09 78.75 10.02
CA ARG A 4 1.59 77.41 9.90
C ARG A 4 2.57 76.36 10.40
N SER A 5 2.13 75.54 11.35
CA SER A 5 2.84 74.35 11.75
C SER A 5 2.59 73.29 10.71
N THR A 6 3.60 72.78 10.04
CA THR A 6 3.59 71.58 9.21
C THR A 6 4.16 70.43 10.03
N ALA A 7 3.30 69.49 10.45
CA ALA A 7 3.72 68.23 11.02
C ALA A 7 4.27 67.34 9.90
N PRO A 8 5.38 66.59 10.11
CA PRO A 8 5.88 65.65 9.13
C PRO A 8 5.05 64.34 9.18
N PRO A 9 4.90 63.64 8.05
CA PRO A 9 4.22 62.38 8.01
C PRO A 9 5.03 61.29 8.77
N SER A 10 4.33 60.57 9.65
CA SER A 10 4.87 59.44 10.39
C SER A 10 5.14 58.29 9.42
N LEU A 11 6.43 58.08 9.14
CA LEU A 11 6.94 56.91 8.43
C LEU A 11 7.20 55.78 9.44
N PHE A 12 6.15 55.15 9.94
CA PHE A 12 6.28 53.81 10.50
C PHE A 12 6.09 52.82 9.36
N ALA A 13 7.16 52.56 8.63
CA ALA A 13 7.28 51.34 7.87
C ALA A 13 7.40 50.18 8.88
N GLU A 14 6.34 49.43 9.06
CA GLU A 14 6.44 48.13 9.71
C GLU A 14 7.42 47.26 8.90
N SER A 15 8.60 47.08 9.48
CA SER A 15 9.54 46.07 9.01
C SER A 15 8.86 44.73 9.11
N PRO A 16 8.87 43.89 8.04
CA PRO A 16 8.38 42.51 8.16
C PRO A 16 9.21 41.81 9.25
N ALA A 17 8.50 41.23 10.22
CA ALA A 17 9.13 40.46 11.27
C ALA A 17 10.08 39.42 10.63
N PRO A 18 11.29 39.23 11.18
CA PRO A 18 12.20 38.24 10.67
C PRO A 18 11.50 36.91 10.70
N ALA A 19 11.39 36.26 9.52
CA ALA A 19 10.92 34.90 9.41
C ALA A 19 11.78 34.05 10.36
N THR A 20 11.14 33.47 11.37
CA THR A 20 11.79 32.49 12.24
C THR A 20 12.52 31.50 11.37
N PRO A 21 13.80 31.22 11.62
CA PRO A 21 14.51 30.20 10.85
C PRO A 21 13.75 28.89 11.02
N ARG A 22 13.17 28.40 9.93
CA ARG A 22 12.67 27.02 9.90
C ARG A 22 13.84 26.16 10.36
N THR A 23 13.72 25.59 11.55
CA THR A 23 14.61 24.54 12.05
C THR A 23 14.88 23.63 10.87
N GLN A 24 16.14 23.35 10.56
CA GLN A 24 16.50 22.45 9.47
C GLN A 24 15.82 21.12 9.76
N GLN A 25 14.64 20.91 9.21
CA GLN A 25 13.93 19.65 9.30
C GLN A 25 14.88 18.61 8.73
N SER A 26 15.11 17.53 9.42
CA SER A 26 16.03 16.45 9.02
C SER A 26 15.71 15.88 7.62
N GLY A 27 14.61 16.34 7.04
CA GLY A 27 14.09 15.90 5.75
C GLY A 27 13.49 14.50 5.81
N TRP A 28 13.44 13.88 6.99
CA TRP A 28 12.78 12.61 7.19
C TRP A 28 11.28 12.77 7.45
N ILE A 29 10.49 11.86 6.90
CA ILE A 29 9.12 11.62 7.32
C ILE A 29 8.99 10.17 7.79
N ASN A 30 8.07 9.93 8.70
CA ASN A 30 7.81 8.63 9.30
C ASN A 30 6.44 8.15 8.81
N ALA A 31 6.36 6.93 8.30
CA ALA A 31 5.13 6.33 7.83
C ALA A 31 4.88 5.00 8.55
N HIS A 32 3.69 4.84 9.09
CA HIS A 32 3.17 3.58 9.59
C HIS A 32 2.20 3.03 8.55
N CYS A 33 2.43 1.84 8.02
CA CYS A 33 1.53 1.25 7.03
C CYS A 33 1.10 -0.17 7.42
N ASP A 34 -0.12 -0.49 7.05
CA ASP A 34 -0.73 -1.80 7.21
C ASP A 34 -1.60 -2.13 5.99
N GLY A 35 -1.79 -3.41 5.73
CA GLY A 35 -2.67 -3.91 4.69
C GLY A 35 -3.37 -5.17 5.14
N GLY A 36 -4.65 -5.29 4.80
CA GLY A 36 -5.47 -6.41 5.21
C GLY A 36 -6.39 -6.93 4.12
N ALA A 37 -6.82 -8.18 4.26
CA ALA A 37 -7.85 -8.78 3.44
C ALA A 37 -8.80 -9.61 4.31
N ARG A 38 -10.10 -9.48 4.09
CA ARG A 38 -11.15 -10.30 4.73
C ARG A 38 -11.35 -11.58 3.93
N GLY A 39 -10.47 -12.54 4.15
CA GLY A 39 -10.25 -13.72 3.33
C GLY A 39 -8.94 -13.60 2.54
N ASN A 40 -8.47 -14.70 1.92
CA ASN A 40 -7.17 -14.65 1.24
C ASN A 40 -7.17 -15.52 -0.03
N PRO A 41 -7.60 -14.93 -1.20
CA PRO A 41 -7.98 -13.55 -1.43
C PRO A 41 -9.36 -13.17 -0.87
N GLY A 42 -9.55 -11.86 -0.65
CA GLY A 42 -10.80 -11.30 -0.14
C GLY A 42 -10.89 -9.79 -0.35
N PRO A 43 -12.01 -9.15 0.08
CA PRO A 43 -12.09 -7.71 0.15
C PRO A 43 -10.91 -7.17 0.94
N SER A 44 -10.11 -6.33 0.32
CA SER A 44 -8.83 -5.90 0.84
C SER A 44 -8.68 -4.38 0.79
N GLY A 45 -7.82 -3.86 1.64
CA GLY A 45 -7.51 -2.45 1.71
C GLY A 45 -6.21 -2.22 2.45
N TYR A 46 -5.66 -1.02 2.31
CA TYR A 46 -4.54 -0.60 3.12
C TYR A 46 -4.80 0.71 3.82
N GLY A 47 -4.05 0.94 4.87
CA GLY A 47 -3.99 2.19 5.61
C GLY A 47 -2.55 2.62 5.84
N ALA A 48 -2.32 3.93 5.87
CA ALA A 48 -1.04 4.46 6.32
C ALA A 48 -1.22 5.81 7.01
N LEU A 49 -0.45 6.02 8.07
CA LEU A 49 -0.31 7.29 8.78
C LEU A 49 1.08 7.84 8.51
N ILE A 50 1.15 9.06 7.97
CA ILE A 50 2.40 9.72 7.63
C ILE A 50 2.57 10.95 8.53
N GLN A 51 3.73 11.05 9.15
CA GLN A 51 4.08 12.09 10.12
C GLN A 51 5.44 12.69 9.80
N ASP A 52 5.66 13.93 10.21
CA ASP A 52 7.01 14.52 10.23
C ASP A 52 7.84 14.01 11.41
N ASP A 53 9.07 14.50 11.54
CA ASP A 53 9.97 14.13 12.64
C ASP A 53 9.47 14.60 14.02
N GLU A 54 8.57 15.57 14.06
CA GLU A 54 7.98 16.11 15.29
C GLU A 54 6.73 15.33 15.70
N GLY A 55 6.28 14.36 14.84
CA GLY A 55 5.09 13.54 15.04
C GLY A 55 3.79 14.23 14.59
N MET A 56 3.87 15.35 13.88
CA MET A 56 2.71 16.00 13.30
C MET A 56 2.20 15.17 12.11
N VAL A 57 0.90 14.90 12.07
CA VAL A 57 0.29 14.14 10.99
C VAL A 57 0.29 14.97 9.70
N LEU A 58 0.97 14.48 8.68
CA LEU A 58 1.02 15.04 7.34
C LEU A 58 -0.08 14.47 6.45
N ALA A 59 -0.37 13.17 6.57
CA ALA A 59 -1.41 12.50 5.81
C ALA A 59 -1.89 11.21 6.46
N GLU A 60 -3.16 10.88 6.20
CA GLU A 60 -3.74 9.56 6.42
C GLU A 60 -4.15 8.98 5.06
N LEU A 61 -3.61 7.82 4.71
CA LEU A 61 -3.97 7.10 3.50
C LEU A 61 -4.89 5.93 3.88
N SER A 62 -5.95 5.72 3.10
CA SER A 62 -6.89 4.64 3.35
C SER A 62 -7.60 4.29 2.04
N GLU A 63 -7.26 3.14 1.44
CA GLU A 63 -7.74 2.77 0.11
C GLU A 63 -8.23 1.32 0.05
N PHE A 64 -9.39 1.13 -0.60
CA PHE A 64 -9.94 -0.18 -0.89
C PHE A 64 -9.37 -0.72 -2.20
N LEU A 65 -8.87 -1.95 -2.18
CA LEU A 65 -8.15 -2.58 -3.30
C LEU A 65 -8.99 -3.60 -4.08
N GLY A 66 -10.25 -3.81 -3.68
CA GLY A 66 -11.07 -4.89 -4.23
C GLY A 66 -10.65 -6.25 -3.67
N MET A 67 -10.82 -7.30 -4.47
CA MET A 67 -10.49 -8.68 -4.08
C MET A 67 -8.98 -8.93 -4.28
N ARG A 68 -8.20 -8.92 -3.21
CA ARG A 68 -6.74 -9.17 -3.22
C ARG A 68 -6.32 -10.04 -2.04
N THR A 69 -5.07 -10.48 -2.07
CA THR A 69 -4.45 -11.19 -0.93
C THR A 69 -3.98 -10.20 0.14
N ASN A 70 -3.78 -10.68 1.36
CA ASN A 70 -3.23 -9.88 2.46
C ASN A 70 -1.88 -9.27 2.08
N ASN A 71 -0.95 -10.09 1.58
CA ASN A 71 0.38 -9.62 1.20
C ASN A 71 0.33 -8.54 0.09
N TYR A 72 -0.63 -8.65 -0.84
CA TYR A 72 -0.83 -7.62 -1.86
C TYR A 72 -1.23 -6.28 -1.21
N ALA A 73 -2.12 -6.31 -0.22
CA ALA A 73 -2.56 -5.12 0.49
C ALA A 73 -1.41 -4.48 1.29
N GLU A 74 -0.58 -5.27 1.96
CA GLU A 74 0.61 -4.81 2.68
C GLU A 74 1.58 -4.08 1.75
N TYR A 75 1.91 -4.66 0.59
CA TYR A 75 2.73 -4.01 -0.43
C TYR A 75 2.09 -2.73 -0.98
N SER A 76 0.77 -2.70 -1.13
CA SER A 76 0.05 -1.50 -1.58
C SER A 76 0.18 -0.36 -0.58
N GLY A 77 0.13 -0.66 0.72
CA GLY A 77 0.39 0.33 1.79
C GLY A 77 1.80 0.92 1.71
N LEU A 78 2.82 0.07 1.54
CA LEU A 78 4.20 0.54 1.31
C LEU A 78 4.30 1.43 0.07
N LEU A 79 3.69 1.02 -1.05
CA LEU A 79 3.70 1.80 -2.29
C LEU A 79 2.99 3.15 -2.13
N GLY A 80 1.91 3.21 -1.34
CA GLY A 80 1.23 4.45 -0.99
C GLY A 80 2.13 5.42 -0.24
N CYS A 81 2.86 4.94 0.78
CA CYS A 81 3.83 5.74 1.54
C CYS A 81 4.96 6.28 0.65
N LEU A 82 5.52 5.42 -0.20
CA LEU A 82 6.58 5.80 -1.14
C LEU A 82 6.08 6.84 -2.17
N GLN A 83 4.85 6.67 -2.68
CA GLN A 83 4.25 7.62 -3.61
C GLN A 83 4.05 8.97 -2.96
N TYR A 84 3.51 9.00 -1.73
CA TYR A 84 3.34 10.24 -0.99
C TYR A 84 4.66 11.00 -0.81
N ALA A 85 5.72 10.30 -0.39
CA ALA A 85 7.03 10.92 -0.22
C ALA A 85 7.55 11.54 -1.51
N LEU A 86 7.40 10.87 -2.65
CA LEU A 86 7.84 11.38 -3.95
C LEU A 86 7.00 12.56 -4.43
N ASP A 87 5.68 12.50 -4.31
CA ASP A 87 4.75 13.53 -4.78
C ASP A 87 4.88 14.84 -3.98
N HIS A 88 5.24 14.72 -2.69
CA HIS A 88 5.42 15.88 -1.81
C HIS A 88 6.89 16.28 -1.62
N HIS A 89 7.79 15.71 -2.45
CA HIS A 89 9.22 16.03 -2.44
C HIS A 89 9.92 15.83 -1.10
N HIS A 90 9.48 14.82 -0.32
CA HIS A 90 10.18 14.42 0.89
C HIS A 90 11.36 13.51 0.51
N PRO A 91 12.62 13.94 0.77
CA PRO A 91 13.78 13.21 0.27
C PRO A 91 14.04 11.90 1.04
N ARG A 92 13.53 11.79 2.27
CA ARG A 92 13.85 10.67 3.17
C ARG A 92 12.60 10.14 3.84
N LEU A 93 12.45 8.81 3.84
CA LEU A 93 11.27 8.12 4.37
C LEU A 93 11.66 6.96 5.28
N ARG A 94 11.11 6.94 6.49
CA ARG A 94 11.11 5.78 7.38
C ARG A 94 9.74 5.11 7.35
N VAL A 95 9.72 3.80 7.12
CA VAL A 95 8.49 3.01 7.11
C VAL A 95 8.51 2.01 8.25
N VAL A 96 7.40 1.93 8.95
CA VAL A 96 7.12 0.93 9.98
C VAL A 96 5.93 0.10 9.53
N SER A 97 6.07 -1.22 9.54
CA SER A 97 4.99 -2.15 9.22
C SER A 97 5.04 -3.38 10.11
N ASP A 98 3.90 -4.01 10.35
CA ASP A 98 3.81 -5.28 11.08
C ASP A 98 3.90 -6.51 10.15
N SER A 99 4.06 -6.31 8.86
CA SER A 99 4.34 -7.37 7.89
C SER A 99 5.82 -7.75 7.89
N GLU A 100 6.19 -8.70 8.74
CA GLU A 100 7.57 -9.20 8.80
C GLU A 100 8.08 -9.70 7.46
N LEU A 101 7.20 -10.38 6.69
CA LEU A 101 7.54 -10.91 5.37
C LEU A 101 7.94 -9.80 4.41
N MET A 102 7.08 -8.77 4.27
CA MET A 102 7.35 -7.63 3.38
C MET A 102 8.62 -6.89 3.80
N VAL A 103 8.78 -6.61 5.09
CA VAL A 103 9.99 -5.93 5.60
C VAL A 103 11.25 -6.71 5.25
N LYS A 104 11.28 -8.02 5.50
CA LYS A 104 12.44 -8.86 5.17
C LYS A 104 12.70 -8.97 3.67
N GLN A 105 11.65 -8.94 2.85
CA GLN A 105 11.79 -8.93 1.39
C GLN A 105 12.39 -7.60 0.91
N ILE A 106 11.90 -6.46 1.37
CA ILE A 106 12.42 -5.13 0.99
C ILE A 106 13.88 -4.97 1.45
N GLN A 107 14.22 -5.49 2.64
CA GLN A 107 15.61 -5.52 3.14
C GLN A 107 16.52 -6.49 2.38
N GLY A 108 15.98 -7.27 1.45
CA GLY A 108 16.75 -8.27 0.68
C GLY A 108 17.10 -9.55 1.45
N LYS A 109 16.56 -9.74 2.66
CA LYS A 109 16.78 -10.95 3.47
C LYS A 109 15.98 -12.15 2.95
N TYR A 110 14.81 -11.89 2.35
CA TYR A 110 13.94 -12.91 1.78
C TYR A 110 13.68 -12.65 0.30
N GLN A 111 13.57 -13.71 -0.48
CA GLN A 111 13.22 -13.62 -1.90
C GLN A 111 11.70 -13.51 -2.08
N VAL A 112 11.28 -12.71 -3.07
CA VAL A 112 9.88 -12.66 -3.50
C VAL A 112 9.64 -13.76 -4.53
N LYS A 113 8.94 -14.83 -4.10
CA LYS A 113 8.63 -15.99 -4.96
C LYS A 113 7.28 -15.88 -5.65
N SER A 114 6.33 -15.11 -5.07
CA SER A 114 4.99 -14.93 -5.62
C SER A 114 5.02 -14.11 -6.91
N PRO A 115 4.49 -14.59 -8.03
CA PRO A 115 4.38 -13.83 -9.27
C PRO A 115 3.57 -12.55 -9.09
N ASP A 116 2.51 -12.58 -8.28
CA ASP A 116 1.62 -11.45 -8.04
C ASP A 116 2.30 -10.33 -7.23
N LEU A 117 3.23 -10.68 -6.35
CA LEU A 117 3.95 -9.71 -5.53
C LEU A 117 5.21 -9.16 -6.20
N LYS A 118 5.77 -9.87 -7.16
CA LYS A 118 7.01 -9.47 -7.82
C LYS A 118 6.93 -8.08 -8.48
N PRO A 119 5.85 -7.73 -9.22
CA PRO A 119 5.70 -6.38 -9.77
C PRO A 119 5.65 -5.29 -8.70
N LEU A 120 4.96 -5.54 -7.58
CA LEU A 120 4.85 -4.59 -6.47
C LEU A 120 6.21 -4.39 -5.78
N TYR A 121 6.95 -5.48 -5.57
CA TYR A 121 8.31 -5.43 -5.04
C TYR A 121 9.25 -4.63 -5.93
N GLU A 122 9.25 -4.89 -7.25
CA GLU A 122 10.08 -4.18 -8.21
C GLU A 122 9.71 -2.69 -8.27
N GLU A 123 8.42 -2.36 -8.21
CA GLU A 123 7.96 -0.97 -8.14
C GLU A 123 8.41 -0.30 -6.84
N ALA A 124 8.30 -0.98 -5.69
CA ALA A 124 8.79 -0.45 -4.42
C ALA A 124 10.30 -0.15 -4.49
N LYS A 125 11.10 -1.08 -5.02
CA LYS A 125 12.55 -0.88 -5.21
C LYS A 125 12.85 0.31 -6.13
N ARG A 126 12.08 0.51 -7.20
CA ARG A 126 12.24 1.66 -8.12
C ARG A 126 11.93 2.99 -7.43
N ARG A 127 10.88 3.04 -6.60
CA ARG A 127 10.52 4.24 -5.85
C ARG A 127 11.53 4.54 -4.77
N ILE A 128 11.98 3.52 -4.03
CA ILE A 128 13.03 3.66 -3.02
C ILE A 128 14.31 4.24 -3.61
N ALA A 129 14.70 3.80 -4.81
CA ALA A 129 15.90 4.30 -5.49
C ALA A 129 15.83 5.80 -5.89
N LYS A 130 14.64 6.42 -5.85
CA LYS A 130 14.45 7.85 -6.10
C LYS A 130 14.56 8.72 -4.84
N LEU A 131 14.57 8.09 -3.67
CA LEU A 131 14.73 8.77 -2.39
C LEU A 131 16.20 8.90 -2.04
N GLU A 132 16.57 9.97 -1.32
CA GLU A 132 17.92 10.14 -0.76
C GLU A 132 18.18 9.20 0.42
N GLY A 133 17.13 8.85 1.17
CA GLY A 133 17.22 7.94 2.30
C GLY A 133 15.94 7.14 2.49
N PHE A 134 16.09 5.85 2.76
CA PHE A 134 14.97 4.96 3.03
C PHE A 134 15.32 3.96 4.12
N GLU A 135 14.46 3.85 5.11
CA GLU A 135 14.53 2.87 6.18
C GLU A 135 13.22 2.13 6.29
N ILE A 136 13.26 0.82 6.50
CA ILE A 136 12.07 0.02 6.80
C ILE A 136 12.32 -0.88 8.00
N SER A 137 11.40 -0.89 8.93
CA SER A 137 11.46 -1.67 10.17
C SER A 137 10.16 -2.40 10.43
N HIS A 138 10.29 -3.57 11.09
CA HIS A 138 9.15 -4.33 11.56
C HIS A 138 8.78 -3.87 12.98
N ALA A 139 7.51 -3.63 13.22
CA ALA A 139 6.97 -3.36 14.54
C ALA A 139 5.81 -4.33 14.85
N LEU A 140 5.64 -4.61 16.14
CA LEU A 140 4.51 -5.42 16.59
C LEU A 140 3.19 -4.68 16.35
N ARG A 141 2.14 -5.41 15.99
CA ARG A 141 0.81 -4.90 15.62
C ARG A 141 0.24 -3.84 16.56
N HIS A 142 0.46 -3.99 17.87
CA HIS A 142 -0.02 -3.02 18.86
C HIS A 142 0.59 -1.61 18.70
N LYS A 143 1.71 -1.48 17.99
CA LYS A 143 2.37 -0.20 17.65
C LYS A 143 1.97 0.35 16.30
N ASN A 144 1.09 -0.35 15.55
CA ASN A 144 0.64 0.00 14.21
C ASN A 144 -0.89 0.21 14.13
N LYS A 145 -1.51 0.56 15.26
CA LYS A 145 -2.99 0.61 15.40
C LYS A 145 -3.67 1.61 14.45
N ASP A 146 -3.06 2.75 14.19
CA ASP A 146 -3.66 3.76 13.33
C ASP A 146 -3.69 3.31 11.87
N ALA A 147 -2.62 2.69 11.39
CA ALA A 147 -2.59 2.11 10.05
C ALA A 147 -3.58 0.93 9.92
N ASP A 148 -3.67 0.04 10.92
CA ASP A 148 -4.67 -1.05 10.99
C ASP A 148 -6.09 -0.49 10.94
N ARG A 149 -6.40 0.57 11.73
CA ARG A 149 -7.70 1.25 11.69
C ARG A 149 -8.03 1.76 10.29
N LEU A 150 -7.10 2.47 9.66
CA LEU A 150 -7.28 3.02 8.30
C LEU A 150 -7.48 1.93 7.24
N ALA A 151 -6.77 0.80 7.35
CA ALA A 151 -6.95 -0.35 6.46
C ALA A 151 -8.35 -0.98 6.63
N ASN A 152 -8.81 -1.14 7.88
CA ASN A 152 -10.15 -1.64 8.18
C ASN A 152 -11.25 -0.70 7.67
N GLU A 153 -11.10 0.61 7.86
CA GLU A 153 -12.02 1.62 7.31
C GLU A 153 -12.08 1.58 5.77
N ALA A 154 -10.95 1.36 5.10
CA ALA A 154 -10.91 1.19 3.65
C ALA A 154 -11.75 -0.01 3.20
N MET A 155 -11.58 -1.17 3.85
CA MET A 155 -12.34 -2.38 3.56
C MET A 155 -13.83 -2.18 3.82
N ASP A 156 -14.21 -1.54 4.95
CA ASP A 156 -15.61 -1.26 5.29
C ASP A 156 -16.28 -0.35 4.28
N ARG A 157 -15.60 0.71 3.84
CA ARG A 157 -16.12 1.60 2.78
C ARG A 157 -16.31 0.87 1.47
N GLY A 158 -15.35 0.04 1.09
CA GLY A 158 -15.41 -0.72 -0.16
C GLY A 158 -16.54 -1.74 -0.19
N MET A 159 -16.80 -2.42 0.92
CA MET A 159 -17.89 -3.41 1.04
C MET A 159 -19.28 -2.76 1.14
N LYS A 160 -19.40 -1.55 1.67
CA LYS A 160 -20.68 -0.83 1.77
C LYS A 160 -21.13 -0.19 0.44
N ARG A 161 -20.22 -0.03 -0.53
CA ARG A 161 -20.61 0.42 -1.87
C ARG A 161 -21.28 -0.74 -2.59
N PRO A 162 -22.56 -0.63 -3.01
CA PRO A 162 -23.16 -1.66 -3.84
C PRO A 162 -22.32 -1.77 -5.11
N HIS A 163 -21.78 -2.94 -5.36
CA HIS A 163 -21.12 -3.26 -6.63
C HIS A 163 -22.18 -3.20 -7.70
N ALA A 164 -22.21 -2.13 -8.49
CA ALA A 164 -23.00 -2.13 -9.71
C ALA A 164 -22.39 -3.22 -10.62
N PRO A 165 -23.21 -4.18 -11.10
CA PRO A 165 -22.72 -5.20 -12.00
C PRO A 165 -22.17 -4.52 -13.25
N GLY A 166 -20.85 -4.67 -13.52
CA GLY A 166 -20.19 -4.13 -14.70
C GLY A 166 -19.25 -2.95 -14.49
N GLN A 167 -19.05 -2.45 -13.27
CA GLN A 167 -17.95 -1.50 -13.04
C GLN A 167 -16.64 -2.24 -12.83
N PRO A 168 -15.58 -1.93 -13.62
CA PRO A 168 -14.24 -2.38 -13.30
C PRO A 168 -13.87 -1.88 -11.90
N ALA A 169 -13.09 -2.70 -11.17
CA ALA A 169 -12.53 -2.29 -9.89
C ALA A 169 -11.94 -0.88 -9.99
N PRO A 170 -12.07 -0.02 -8.95
CA PRO A 170 -11.48 1.30 -8.97
C PRO A 170 -10.04 1.18 -9.41
N ALA A 171 -9.67 2.01 -10.40
CA ALA A 171 -8.35 1.97 -10.99
C ALA A 171 -7.31 2.06 -9.86
N PRO A 172 -6.29 1.21 -9.89
CA PRO A 172 -5.17 1.35 -8.97
C PRO A 172 -4.66 2.78 -9.06
N ILE A 173 -4.18 3.31 -7.94
CA ILE A 173 -3.51 4.61 -7.82
C ILE A 173 -2.87 4.90 -9.15
N LYS A 174 -3.14 6.08 -9.77
CA LYS A 174 -2.59 6.45 -11.07
C LYS A 174 -1.13 6.05 -11.13
N ALA A 175 -0.94 4.80 -11.45
CA ALA A 175 0.35 4.22 -11.62
C ALA A 175 0.75 4.58 -13.02
N ASN A 176 1.79 5.41 -13.10
CA ASN A 176 2.74 5.38 -14.17
C ASN A 176 2.21 5.60 -15.61
N PRO A 177 2.61 6.70 -16.27
CA PRO A 177 2.35 6.93 -17.69
C PRO A 177 3.18 6.01 -18.62
N TYR A 178 3.78 4.92 -18.12
CA TYR A 178 4.52 4.00 -18.96
C TYR A 178 3.67 2.79 -19.33
N PRO A 179 3.46 2.53 -20.65
CA PRO A 179 2.66 1.41 -21.11
C PRO A 179 3.35 0.10 -20.74
N THR A 180 2.80 -0.64 -19.79
CA THR A 180 3.14 -2.04 -19.63
C THR A 180 2.36 -2.84 -20.66
N LYS A 181 2.95 -3.05 -21.84
CA LYS A 181 2.61 -4.20 -22.66
C LYS A 181 3.12 -5.45 -21.94
N SER A 182 2.27 -6.11 -21.24
CA SER A 182 2.34 -7.55 -21.07
C SER A 182 0.92 -8.06 -20.91
N GLU A 183 0.42 -8.69 -21.94
CA GLU A 183 -0.68 -9.63 -21.81
C GLU A 183 -0.26 -10.62 -20.74
N ALA A 184 -0.95 -10.56 -19.58
CA ALA A 184 -0.78 -11.58 -18.56
C ALA A 184 -1.19 -12.91 -19.19
N PRO A 185 -0.38 -13.98 -19.04
CA PRO A 185 -0.81 -15.29 -19.47
C PRO A 185 -2.11 -15.64 -18.74
N PRO A 186 -3.05 -16.35 -19.39
CA PRO A 186 -4.33 -16.67 -18.80
C PRO A 186 -4.10 -17.37 -17.46
N ASN A 187 -4.76 -16.87 -16.42
CA ASN A 187 -4.70 -17.44 -15.07
C ASN A 187 -5.17 -18.91 -15.13
N PRO A 188 -4.29 -19.90 -14.93
CA PRO A 188 -4.67 -21.31 -14.98
C PRO A 188 -5.62 -21.72 -13.84
N TYR A 189 -5.88 -20.83 -12.87
CA TYR A 189 -6.74 -21.10 -11.72
C TYR A 189 -8.14 -20.45 -11.81
N ALA A 190 -8.52 -19.88 -12.95
CA ALA A 190 -9.77 -19.15 -13.12
C ALA A 190 -11.04 -20.02 -13.22
N LYS A 191 -10.96 -21.32 -13.06
CA LYS A 191 -12.12 -22.23 -13.02
C LYS A 191 -11.90 -23.35 -12.01
N ALA A 192 -12.13 -23.08 -10.74
CA ALA A 192 -12.33 -24.12 -9.73
C ALA A 192 -13.79 -24.09 -9.26
N ASP A 193 -14.72 -24.30 -10.18
CA ASP A 193 -16.17 -24.37 -9.86
C ASP A 193 -16.72 -25.80 -9.73
N ALA A 194 -15.86 -26.81 -9.64
CA ALA A 194 -16.33 -28.17 -9.40
C ALA A 194 -15.53 -28.83 -8.28
N MET A 195 -16.17 -29.01 -7.13
CA MET A 195 -15.68 -29.95 -6.11
C MET A 195 -15.90 -31.37 -6.64
N LEU A 196 -14.82 -31.99 -7.12
CA LEU A 196 -14.84 -33.38 -7.57
C LEU A 196 -14.63 -34.31 -6.36
N ARG A 197 -15.44 -35.35 -6.26
CA ARG A 197 -15.27 -36.39 -5.24
C ARG A 197 -14.43 -37.52 -5.80
N GLY A 198 -13.54 -38.09 -5.00
CA GLY A 198 -12.70 -39.20 -5.38
C GLY A 198 -12.22 -39.97 -4.16
N PHE A 199 -11.57 -41.10 -4.39
CA PHE A 199 -10.94 -41.91 -3.36
C PHE A 199 -9.50 -42.26 -3.76
N THR A 200 -8.67 -42.57 -2.78
CA THR A 200 -7.32 -43.06 -3.04
C THR A 200 -7.28 -44.57 -3.04
N LYS A 201 -6.70 -45.13 -4.10
CA LYS A 201 -6.40 -46.58 -4.19
C LYS A 201 -5.00 -46.74 -4.77
N ASP A 202 -4.17 -47.51 -4.11
CA ASP A 202 -2.78 -47.84 -4.53
C ASP A 202 -1.92 -46.60 -4.77
N GLY A 203 -2.12 -45.54 -3.94
CA GLY A 203 -1.35 -44.28 -4.05
C GLY A 203 -1.84 -43.33 -5.15
N VAL A 204 -2.89 -43.69 -5.88
CA VAL A 204 -3.47 -42.90 -6.97
C VAL A 204 -4.83 -42.35 -6.56
N VAL A 205 -5.11 -41.09 -6.89
CA VAL A 205 -6.44 -40.47 -6.68
C VAL A 205 -7.34 -40.84 -7.86
N GLN A 206 -8.41 -41.55 -7.59
CA GLN A 206 -9.47 -41.86 -8.56
C GLN A 206 -10.65 -40.93 -8.36
N ILE A 207 -11.07 -40.26 -9.43
CA ILE A 207 -12.19 -39.31 -9.40
C ILE A 207 -13.49 -40.06 -9.71
N LEU A 208 -14.48 -39.88 -8.84
CA LEU A 208 -15.81 -40.45 -9.07
C LEU A 208 -16.52 -39.70 -10.20
N GLY A 209 -17.18 -40.41 -11.09
CA GLY A 209 -17.96 -39.83 -12.20
C GLY A 209 -17.22 -39.73 -13.53
N GLY A 210 -16.00 -40.30 -13.66
CA GLY A 210 -15.28 -40.39 -14.94
C GLY A 210 -14.75 -39.10 -15.48
N ALA A 211 -14.68 -38.04 -14.65
CA ALA A 211 -14.06 -36.78 -15.03
C ALA A 211 -12.54 -36.94 -15.13
N THR A 212 -11.96 -36.50 -16.24
CA THR A 212 -10.52 -36.41 -16.44
C THR A 212 -10.05 -34.99 -16.08
N LEU A 213 -8.99 -34.91 -15.29
CA LEU A 213 -8.35 -33.64 -14.98
C LEU A 213 -7.34 -33.33 -16.10
N PRO A 214 -7.25 -32.05 -16.54
CA PRO A 214 -6.19 -31.63 -17.48
C PRO A 214 -4.80 -31.86 -16.87
N ASP A 215 -3.82 -32.14 -17.71
CA ASP A 215 -2.44 -32.30 -17.28
C ASP A 215 -1.88 -31.01 -16.68
N GLY A 216 -1.08 -31.14 -15.61
CA GLY A 216 -0.36 -30.02 -15.00
C GLY A 216 -1.16 -29.19 -13.99
N ILE A 217 -2.35 -29.61 -13.58
CA ILE A 217 -3.11 -28.91 -12.53
C ILE A 217 -2.75 -29.44 -11.14
N PHE A 218 -2.72 -28.52 -10.15
CA PHE A 218 -2.59 -28.88 -8.74
C PHE A 218 -3.98 -29.13 -8.13
N VAL A 219 -4.14 -30.25 -7.45
CA VAL A 219 -5.36 -30.58 -6.72
C VAL A 219 -5.11 -30.56 -5.21
N LYS A 220 -6.06 -30.00 -4.46
CA LYS A 220 -6.05 -30.08 -3.00
C LYS A 220 -6.98 -31.21 -2.58
N ILE A 221 -6.45 -32.24 -1.92
CA ILE A 221 -7.24 -33.34 -1.36
C ILE A 221 -7.64 -32.95 0.06
N ILE A 222 -8.95 -32.91 0.32
CA ILE A 222 -9.52 -32.70 1.65
C ILE A 222 -10.11 -34.02 2.09
N ARG A 223 -9.70 -34.53 3.24
CA ARG A 223 -10.24 -35.76 3.84
C ARG A 223 -11.51 -35.38 4.60
N GLU A 224 -12.63 -36.04 4.30
CA GLU A 224 -13.84 -36.00 5.13
C GLU A 224 -13.71 -36.89 6.35
#